data_b4be10f1eb2c8be748acfd8127a61866
#
_entry.id   b4be10f1eb2c8be748acfd8127a61866
#
_cell.length_a   1.000
_cell.length_b   1.000
_cell.length_c   1.000
_cell.angle_alpha   90.00
_cell.angle_beta   90.00
_cell.angle_gamma   90.00
#
_symmetry.space_group_name_H-M   'P 1'
#
loop_
_entity.id
_entity.type
_entity.pdbx_description
1 polymer ?
#
loop_
_entity_poly.entity_id
_entity_poly.type
_entity_poly.pdbx_seq_one_letter_code
_entity_poly.pdbx_strand_id
1 'polypeptide(L)'
;MVDLLRPSSSIANEPVNVRFYIDENGRPLGIMREPAGYGLMADLTPSLAASRFAPGAPRTACSIVYEPRRTNIAEADINALIGYSIFAQQRTPKEVFDRITPAGSDCNIQRPAVLLRAYPDFQKIPATKGRMDWSMIKFHIDASGRPVRVATYGTTGNKALDKASEDAVAQSRFAKGPKQGCLYHYWRRGGTLAAPEGRELDAYRSEDGNCRQSVEWKYQPALVYPDNFRRRDIEGWAVISFDLAPWGAVGNAKVVAAEPAAEFGEAARQIVLTRSTAPSKQGFSNCVIKVLYAMSAQDGPASVNTD
;
A
#
# COMPACT_ATOMS: atom_id res chain seq x y z
N MET A 1 2.31 9.14 7.23
CA MET A 1 1.68 8.95 8.55
C MET A 1 1.09 7.55 8.55
N VAL A 2 1.52 6.71 9.44
CA VAL A 2 1.02 5.34 9.56
C VAL A 2 -0.24 5.37 10.39
N ASP A 3 -1.32 4.84 9.85
CA ASP A 3 -2.63 4.89 10.48
C ASP A 3 -2.76 3.80 11.53
N LEU A 4 -2.56 4.16 12.80
CA LEU A 4 -2.59 3.24 13.94
C LEU A 4 -3.84 3.42 14.80
N LEU A 5 -4.94 3.91 14.24
CA LEU A 5 -6.21 4.04 14.95
C LEU A 5 -6.86 2.67 15.22
N ARG A 6 -6.16 1.77 15.92
CA ARG A 6 -6.76 0.57 16.48
C ARG A 6 -6.91 0.73 18.00
N PRO A 7 -8.11 0.67 18.55
CA PRO A 7 -8.30 0.51 19.97
C PRO A 7 -8.00 -0.95 20.33
N SER A 8 -6.75 -1.33 20.52
CA SER A 8 -6.42 -2.62 21.11
C SER A 8 -5.37 -2.44 22.19
N SER A 9 -5.62 -3.07 23.31
CA SER A 9 -4.82 -3.07 24.53
C SER A 9 -3.44 -3.76 24.39
N SER A 10 -3.09 -4.24 23.21
CA SER A 10 -1.87 -5.03 22.96
C SER A 10 -0.95 -4.44 21.89
N ILE A 11 -1.03 -3.13 21.61
CA ILE A 11 -0.04 -2.49 20.76
C ILE A 11 1.25 -2.44 21.55
N ALA A 12 2.25 -3.20 21.12
CA ALA A 12 3.60 -3.03 21.62
C ALA A 12 3.99 -1.56 21.46
N ASN A 13 4.26 -0.89 22.59
CA ASN A 13 4.76 0.50 22.60
C ASN A 13 6.25 0.56 22.23
N GLU A 14 6.77 -0.51 21.65
CA GLU A 14 8.19 -0.61 21.33
C GLU A 14 8.50 0.07 20.01
N PRO A 15 9.55 0.88 19.97
CA PRO A 15 10.06 1.46 18.75
C PRO A 15 10.42 0.36 17.73
N VAL A 16 10.16 0.64 16.45
CA VAL A 16 10.54 -0.25 15.34
C VAL A 16 11.65 0.41 14.56
N ASN A 17 12.82 -0.23 14.54
CA ASN A 17 13.92 0.17 13.68
C ASN A 17 13.73 -0.41 12.28
N VAL A 18 13.91 0.41 11.25
CA VAL A 18 13.87 -0.01 9.85
C VAL A 18 15.19 0.40 9.19
N ARG A 19 15.94 -0.59 8.71
CA ARG A 19 17.18 -0.38 7.95
C ARG A 19 16.89 -0.44 6.46
N PHE A 20 17.65 0.33 5.68
CA PHE A 20 17.54 0.41 4.24
C PHE A 20 18.78 1.08 3.63
N TYR A 21 18.88 1.09 2.32
CA TYR A 21 19.79 1.96 1.59
C TYR A 21 19.01 2.85 0.61
N ILE A 22 19.65 3.88 0.08
CA ILE A 22 19.05 4.82 -0.87
C ILE A 22 19.88 4.76 -2.14
N ASP A 23 19.22 4.53 -3.28
CA ASP A 23 19.86 4.56 -4.59
C ASP A 23 20.12 6.00 -5.08
N GLU A 24 20.77 6.15 -6.23
CA GLU A 24 21.08 7.43 -6.88
C GLU A 24 19.84 8.25 -7.23
N ASN A 25 18.69 7.59 -7.42
CA ASN A 25 17.40 8.21 -7.72
C ASN A 25 16.62 8.61 -6.45
N GLY A 26 17.21 8.44 -5.28
CA GLY A 26 16.58 8.72 -3.98
C GLY A 26 15.53 7.68 -3.58
N ARG A 27 15.57 6.46 -4.14
CA ARG A 27 14.65 5.38 -3.81
C ARG A 27 15.17 4.56 -2.63
N PRO A 28 14.41 4.36 -1.55
CA PRO A 28 14.79 3.47 -0.47
C PRO A 28 14.59 2.01 -0.91
N LEU A 29 15.60 1.19 -0.71
CA LEU A 29 15.71 -0.20 -1.11
C LEU A 29 16.33 -1.05 0.01
N GLY A 30 16.27 -2.39 -0.10
CA GLY A 30 16.77 -3.29 0.93
C GLY A 30 16.09 -3.06 2.28
N ILE A 31 14.82 -2.70 2.28
CA ILE A 31 14.10 -2.29 3.48
C ILE A 31 13.87 -3.51 4.37
N MET A 32 14.33 -3.41 5.62
CA MET A 32 14.23 -4.48 6.60
C MET A 32 13.89 -3.95 8.00
N ARG A 33 12.88 -4.55 8.62
CA ARG A 33 12.48 -4.25 10.00
C ARG A 33 13.33 -5.02 11.01
N GLU A 34 13.59 -4.38 12.14
CA GLU A 34 14.25 -4.98 13.30
C GLU A 34 13.45 -4.66 14.59
N PRO A 35 12.98 -5.65 15.33
CA PRO A 35 12.97 -7.07 14.95
C PRO A 35 12.05 -7.38 13.76
N ALA A 36 12.39 -8.44 13.02
CA ALA A 36 11.51 -8.94 11.97
C ALA A 36 10.18 -9.40 12.60
N GLY A 37 9.04 -9.11 11.91
CA GLY A 37 7.75 -9.58 12.39
C GLY A 37 6.58 -8.91 11.67
N TYR A 38 5.44 -9.60 11.69
CA TYR A 38 4.17 -9.09 11.20
C TYR A 38 3.40 -8.51 12.40
N GLY A 39 2.94 -7.29 12.29
CA GLY A 39 2.20 -6.66 13.38
C GLY A 39 1.46 -5.40 12.96
N LEU A 40 0.95 -4.67 13.93
CA LEU A 40 0.14 -3.46 13.77
C LEU A 40 0.79 -2.36 12.91
N MET A 41 2.10 -2.45 12.68
CA MET A 41 2.86 -1.53 11.84
C MET A 41 3.15 -2.09 10.43
N ALA A 42 2.27 -2.92 9.92
CA ALA A 42 2.45 -3.58 8.62
C ALA A 42 2.62 -2.62 7.42
N ASP A 43 2.23 -1.35 7.57
CA ASP A 43 2.35 -0.34 6.51
C ASP A 43 3.66 0.49 6.58
N LEU A 44 4.57 0.25 7.54
CA LEU A 44 5.82 1.01 7.66
C LEU A 44 6.73 0.80 6.45
N THR A 45 7.05 -0.46 6.14
CA THR A 45 7.96 -0.80 5.05
C THR A 45 7.41 -0.44 3.67
N PRO A 46 6.10 -0.66 3.35
CA PRO A 46 5.52 -0.17 2.11
C PRO A 46 5.47 1.35 2.01
N SER A 47 5.20 2.05 3.12
CA SER A 47 5.23 3.53 3.15
C SER A 47 6.63 4.07 2.88
N LEU A 48 7.66 3.44 3.46
CA LEU A 48 9.04 3.80 3.20
C LEU A 48 9.41 3.50 1.74
N ALA A 49 9.04 2.34 1.20
CA ALA A 49 9.29 1.98 -0.21
C ALA A 49 8.66 2.98 -1.20
N ALA A 50 7.49 3.54 -0.84
CA ALA A 50 6.81 4.58 -1.62
C ALA A 50 7.41 5.98 -1.43
N SER A 51 8.27 6.18 -0.45
CA SER A 51 8.92 7.47 -0.17
C SER A 51 9.99 7.80 -1.21
N ARG A 52 10.38 9.08 -1.27
CA ARG A 52 11.48 9.55 -2.10
C ARG A 52 12.36 10.51 -1.31
N PHE A 53 13.64 10.24 -1.36
CA PHE A 53 14.69 11.11 -0.85
C PHE A 53 15.25 11.97 -1.99
N ALA A 54 16.04 12.96 -1.64
CA ALA A 54 16.73 13.74 -2.66
C ALA A 54 17.68 12.84 -3.47
N PRO A 55 17.65 12.88 -4.80
CA PRO A 55 18.60 12.16 -5.65
C PRO A 55 20.03 12.61 -5.35
N GLY A 56 20.99 11.72 -5.60
CA GLY A 56 22.41 11.99 -5.39
C GLY A 56 23.22 10.71 -5.21
N ALA A 57 24.40 10.82 -4.58
CA ALA A 57 25.21 9.64 -4.32
C ALA A 57 24.45 8.62 -3.49
N PRO A 58 24.53 7.30 -3.82
CA PRO A 58 23.89 6.25 -3.05
C PRO A 58 24.32 6.29 -1.58
N ARG A 59 23.39 6.02 -0.68
CA ARG A 59 23.61 6.01 0.77
C ARG A 59 23.34 4.62 1.31
N THR A 60 24.33 4.05 1.95
CA THR A 60 24.24 2.74 2.62
C THR A 60 24.00 2.92 4.12
N ALA A 61 23.56 1.85 4.79
CA ALA A 61 23.37 1.81 6.24
C ALA A 61 22.46 2.91 6.81
N CYS A 62 21.41 3.29 6.05
CA CYS A 62 20.38 4.19 6.55
C CYS A 62 19.46 3.46 7.54
N SER A 63 18.99 4.17 8.56
CA SER A 63 17.97 3.66 9.49
C SER A 63 16.97 4.75 9.87
N ILE A 64 15.74 4.32 10.16
CA ILE A 64 14.68 5.15 10.72
C ILE A 64 14.08 4.39 11.90
N VAL A 65 13.94 5.06 13.03
CA VAL A 65 13.20 4.52 14.19
C VAL A 65 11.79 5.10 14.17
N TYR A 66 10.80 4.23 14.12
CA TYR A 66 9.39 4.59 14.23
C TYR A 66 8.93 4.37 15.67
N GLU A 67 8.59 5.45 16.34
CA GLU A 67 8.03 5.43 17.68
C GLU A 67 6.50 5.49 17.62
N PRO A 68 5.78 4.48 18.16
CA PRO A 68 4.33 4.55 18.24
C PRO A 68 3.91 5.66 19.19
N ARG A 69 3.02 6.54 18.73
CA ARG A 69 2.41 7.58 19.55
C ARG A 69 0.91 7.34 19.66
N ARG A 70 0.40 7.40 20.89
CA ARG A 70 -1.04 7.47 21.14
C ARG A 70 -1.43 8.95 21.14
N THR A 71 -2.39 9.31 20.32
CA THR A 71 -2.95 10.66 20.28
C THR A 71 -4.43 10.58 20.58
N ASN A 72 -4.93 11.48 21.40
CA ASN A 72 -6.36 11.62 21.64
C ASN A 72 -7.04 12.03 20.30
N ILE A 73 -8.23 11.47 20.02
CA ILE A 73 -9.00 11.82 18.82
C ILE A 73 -9.25 13.32 18.72
N ALA A 74 -9.46 14.00 19.85
CA ALA A 74 -9.64 15.46 19.89
C ALA A 74 -8.43 16.26 19.39
N GLU A 75 -7.23 15.72 19.54
CA GLU A 75 -5.95 16.36 19.18
C GLU A 75 -5.35 15.81 17.87
N ALA A 76 -5.93 14.72 17.36
CA ALA A 76 -5.43 14.07 16.15
C ALA A 76 -5.55 14.98 14.93
N ASP A 77 -4.60 14.84 14.00
CA ASP A 77 -4.63 15.52 12.72
C ASP A 77 -5.89 15.15 11.93
N ILE A 78 -6.58 16.15 11.40
CA ILE A 78 -7.87 15.95 10.72
C ILE A 78 -7.73 15.07 9.47
N ASN A 79 -6.64 15.21 8.71
CA ASN A 79 -6.42 14.38 7.53
C ASN A 79 -6.15 12.91 7.91
N ALA A 80 -5.49 12.66 9.05
CA ALA A 80 -5.32 11.31 9.56
C ALA A 80 -6.67 10.66 9.91
N LEU A 81 -7.56 11.40 10.59
CA LEU A 81 -8.91 10.92 10.93
C LEU A 81 -9.78 10.69 9.70
N ILE A 82 -9.72 11.59 8.71
CA ILE A 82 -10.45 11.46 7.44
C ILE A 82 -9.92 10.22 6.69
N GLY A 83 -8.61 10.09 6.51
CA GLY A 83 -8.00 8.93 5.86
C GLY A 83 -8.42 7.62 6.51
N TYR A 84 -8.39 7.57 7.86
CA TYR A 84 -8.90 6.43 8.61
C TYR A 84 -10.37 6.13 8.30
N SER A 85 -11.24 7.15 8.28
CA SER A 85 -12.67 6.96 8.03
C SER A 85 -12.99 6.46 6.62
N ILE A 86 -12.17 6.83 5.62
CA ILE A 86 -12.33 6.39 4.22
C ILE A 86 -11.90 4.92 4.05
N PHE A 87 -10.80 4.50 4.70
CA PHE A 87 -10.19 3.19 4.51
C PHE A 87 -10.32 2.27 5.72
N ALA A 88 -11.26 2.55 6.62
CA ALA A 88 -11.48 1.75 7.81
C ALA A 88 -11.84 0.30 7.45
N GLN A 89 -11.08 -0.66 8.00
CA GLN A 89 -11.40 -2.10 7.88
C GLN A 89 -12.50 -2.54 8.85
N GLN A 90 -12.88 -1.67 9.77
CA GLN A 90 -13.92 -1.86 10.78
C GLN A 90 -14.81 -0.61 10.82
N ARG A 91 -15.95 -0.72 11.50
CA ARG A 91 -16.84 0.44 11.68
C ARG A 91 -16.07 1.58 12.36
N THR A 92 -16.03 2.72 11.70
CA THR A 92 -15.39 3.93 12.24
C THR A 92 -16.08 4.34 13.55
N PRO A 93 -15.33 4.58 14.64
CA PRO A 93 -15.89 5.05 15.91
C PRO A 93 -16.66 6.37 15.74
N LYS A 94 -17.73 6.53 16.54
CA LYS A 94 -18.56 7.73 16.51
C LYS A 94 -17.76 9.01 16.77
N GLU A 95 -16.82 8.95 17.69
CA GLU A 95 -15.94 10.07 18.08
C GLU A 95 -15.09 10.58 16.90
N VAL A 96 -14.66 9.69 16.01
CA VAL A 96 -13.96 10.06 14.78
C VAL A 96 -14.92 10.79 13.83
N PHE A 97 -16.12 10.28 13.62
CA PHE A 97 -17.13 10.95 12.82
C PHE A 97 -17.49 12.32 13.37
N ASP A 98 -17.71 12.43 14.68
CA ASP A 98 -18.00 13.71 15.35
C ASP A 98 -16.87 14.71 15.11
N ARG A 99 -15.62 14.27 15.19
CA ARG A 99 -14.43 15.12 15.04
C ARG A 99 -14.22 15.61 13.60
N ILE A 100 -14.51 14.78 12.59
CA ILE A 100 -14.37 15.17 11.18
C ILE A 100 -15.60 15.95 10.68
N THR A 101 -16.73 15.85 11.34
CA THR A 101 -17.94 16.55 10.94
C THR A 101 -17.78 18.06 11.15
N PRO A 102 -18.02 18.91 10.12
CA PRO A 102 -17.97 20.35 10.28
C PRO A 102 -18.95 20.86 11.33
N ALA A 103 -18.54 21.86 12.12
CA ALA A 103 -19.43 22.47 13.08
C ALA A 103 -20.71 23.01 12.41
N GLY A 104 -21.86 22.75 13.01
CA GLY A 104 -23.16 23.15 12.46
C GLY A 104 -23.64 22.32 11.27
N SER A 105 -23.02 21.16 10.99
CA SER A 105 -23.47 20.24 9.94
C SER A 105 -24.81 19.61 10.32
N ASP A 106 -25.76 19.63 9.38
CA ASP A 106 -27.05 18.94 9.45
C ASP A 106 -27.19 17.80 8.43
N CYS A 107 -26.19 17.61 7.55
CA CYS A 107 -26.17 16.57 6.55
C CYS A 107 -26.13 15.15 7.13
N ASN A 108 -25.56 14.96 8.32
CA ASN A 108 -25.47 13.65 8.96
C ASN A 108 -26.74 13.26 9.73
N ILE A 109 -27.57 14.25 10.11
CA ILE A 109 -28.84 14.03 10.81
C ILE A 109 -29.87 13.45 9.85
N GLN A 110 -29.97 14.04 8.67
CA GLN A 110 -30.82 13.57 7.60
C GLN A 110 -30.06 13.73 6.26
N ARG A 111 -29.55 12.63 5.75
CA ARG A 111 -28.79 12.62 4.50
C ARG A 111 -29.68 13.09 3.35
N PRO A 112 -29.24 14.08 2.55
CA PRO A 112 -29.99 14.50 1.39
C PRO A 112 -29.99 13.38 0.33
N ALA A 113 -31.15 13.13 -0.28
CA ALA A 113 -31.22 12.18 -1.39
C ALA A 113 -30.41 12.72 -2.59
N VAL A 114 -29.57 11.87 -3.15
CA VAL A 114 -28.75 12.20 -4.32
C VAL A 114 -29.56 11.93 -5.57
N LEU A 115 -29.80 12.96 -6.39
CA LEU A 115 -30.49 12.85 -7.67
C LEU A 115 -29.53 12.62 -8.84
N LEU A 116 -28.37 13.26 -8.79
CA LEU A 116 -27.28 13.08 -9.75
C LEU A 116 -25.95 13.15 -9.00
N ARG A 117 -25.12 12.12 -9.13
CA ARG A 117 -23.75 12.11 -8.65
C ARG A 117 -22.80 12.22 -9.82
N ALA A 118 -22.06 13.30 -9.91
CA ALA A 118 -20.97 13.43 -10.86
C ALA A 118 -19.68 12.86 -10.25
N TYR A 119 -18.79 12.39 -11.10
CA TYR A 119 -17.51 11.80 -10.71
C TYR A 119 -16.35 12.52 -11.40
N PRO A 120 -15.19 12.61 -10.75
CA PRO A 120 -13.96 13.03 -11.40
C PRO A 120 -13.61 12.13 -12.60
N ASP A 121 -13.04 12.71 -13.64
CA ASP A 121 -12.41 11.92 -14.70
C ASP A 121 -11.05 11.39 -14.20
N PHE A 122 -11.08 10.24 -13.56
CA PHE A 122 -9.90 9.63 -12.94
C PHE A 122 -8.79 9.30 -13.94
N GLN A 123 -9.10 9.17 -15.23
CA GLN A 123 -8.08 8.91 -16.25
C GLN A 123 -7.18 10.12 -16.49
N LYS A 124 -7.71 11.33 -16.29
CA LYS A 124 -6.97 12.59 -16.43
C LYS A 124 -6.22 13.03 -15.17
N ILE A 125 -6.43 12.35 -14.04
CA ILE A 125 -5.79 12.71 -12.78
C ILE A 125 -4.50 11.90 -12.63
N PRO A 126 -3.32 12.53 -12.46
CA PRO A 126 -2.08 11.81 -12.20
C PRO A 126 -2.16 10.98 -10.94
N ALA A 127 -1.77 9.70 -11.00
CA ALA A 127 -1.69 8.82 -9.83
C ALA A 127 -0.37 9.04 -9.10
N THR A 128 -0.40 9.10 -7.78
CA THR A 128 0.82 9.05 -6.96
C THR A 128 1.29 7.61 -6.86
N LYS A 129 2.52 7.33 -7.31
CA LYS A 129 3.07 5.96 -7.27
C LYS A 129 3.18 5.43 -5.83
N GLY A 130 2.69 4.22 -5.60
CA GLY A 130 2.77 3.55 -4.29
C GLY A 130 1.89 4.15 -3.19
N ARG A 131 0.98 5.07 -3.52
CA ARG A 131 0.11 5.72 -2.55
C ARG A 131 -1.29 5.95 -3.12
N MET A 132 -2.30 5.55 -2.36
CA MET A 132 -3.69 5.96 -2.65
C MET A 132 -3.86 7.45 -2.35
N ASP A 133 -4.53 8.16 -3.26
CA ASP A 133 -4.91 9.55 -3.06
C ASP A 133 -6.40 9.65 -2.75
N TRP A 134 -6.75 10.57 -1.87
CA TRP A 134 -8.14 10.91 -1.57
C TRP A 134 -8.30 12.43 -1.37
N SER A 135 -9.51 12.90 -1.60
CA SER A 135 -9.93 14.27 -1.38
C SER A 135 -11.32 14.28 -0.74
N MET A 136 -11.44 14.88 0.43
CA MET A 136 -12.70 15.10 1.13
C MET A 136 -13.20 16.52 0.83
N ILE A 137 -14.39 16.62 0.27
CA ILE A 137 -15.00 17.89 -0.13
C ILE A 137 -16.09 18.27 0.86
N LYS A 138 -16.02 19.52 1.35
CA LYS A 138 -17.07 20.16 2.15
C LYS A 138 -17.90 21.07 1.25
N PHE A 139 -19.22 21.00 1.40
CA PHE A 139 -20.15 21.83 0.63
C PHE A 139 -21.43 22.07 1.42
N HIS A 140 -22.25 23.00 0.93
CA HIS A 140 -23.62 23.20 1.38
C HIS A 140 -24.56 22.85 0.22
N ILE A 141 -25.83 22.65 0.52
CA ILE A 141 -26.87 22.45 -0.48
C ILE A 141 -27.84 23.60 -0.32
N ASP A 142 -28.18 24.29 -1.43
CA ASP A 142 -29.18 25.37 -1.45
C ASP A 142 -30.61 24.82 -1.47
N ALA A 143 -31.60 25.71 -1.39
CA ALA A 143 -33.01 25.35 -1.41
C ALA A 143 -33.43 24.61 -2.69
N SER A 144 -32.69 24.77 -3.79
CA SER A 144 -32.95 24.11 -5.08
C SER A 144 -32.30 22.73 -5.21
N GLY A 145 -31.48 22.31 -4.23
CA GLY A 145 -30.73 21.05 -4.25
C GLY A 145 -29.38 21.16 -4.97
N ARG A 146 -28.84 22.36 -5.19
CA ARG A 146 -27.53 22.57 -5.81
C ARG A 146 -26.43 22.69 -4.75
N PRO A 147 -25.27 22.04 -4.94
CA PRO A 147 -24.10 22.28 -4.10
C PRO A 147 -23.60 23.71 -4.25
N VAL A 148 -23.30 24.35 -3.12
CA VAL A 148 -22.72 25.69 -3.02
C VAL A 148 -21.60 25.68 -1.98
N ARG A 149 -20.67 26.64 -2.05
CA ARG A 149 -19.51 26.75 -1.16
C ARG A 149 -18.70 25.45 -1.14
N VAL A 150 -18.49 24.89 -2.32
CA VAL A 150 -17.73 23.66 -2.52
C VAL A 150 -16.24 23.95 -2.32
N ALA A 151 -15.58 23.22 -1.43
CA ALA A 151 -14.16 23.38 -1.16
C ALA A 151 -13.56 22.08 -0.61
N THR A 152 -12.29 21.85 -0.89
CA THR A 152 -11.50 20.78 -0.29
C THR A 152 -11.42 20.98 1.22
N TYR A 153 -11.82 19.98 2.00
CA TYR A 153 -11.80 19.97 3.47
C TYR A 153 -10.60 19.22 4.03
N GLY A 154 -10.21 18.13 3.38
CA GLY A 154 -9.04 17.35 3.71
C GLY A 154 -8.54 16.59 2.47
N THR A 155 -7.24 16.29 2.42
CA THR A 155 -6.63 15.73 1.21
C THR A 155 -5.30 15.04 1.50
N THR A 156 -4.92 14.11 0.63
CA THR A 156 -3.54 13.58 0.54
C THR A 156 -2.57 14.52 -0.21
N GLY A 157 -3.06 15.65 -0.76
CA GLY A 157 -2.24 16.64 -1.45
C GLY A 157 -2.16 16.51 -2.96
N ASN A 158 -2.93 15.60 -3.58
CA ASN A 158 -3.05 15.52 -5.03
C ASN A 158 -3.98 16.65 -5.54
N LYS A 159 -3.38 17.77 -5.97
CA LYS A 159 -4.12 18.98 -6.39
C LYS A 159 -5.05 18.75 -7.58
N ALA A 160 -4.68 17.85 -8.50
CA ALA A 160 -5.54 17.50 -9.62
C ALA A 160 -6.79 16.74 -9.16
N LEU A 161 -6.65 15.83 -8.18
CA LEU A 161 -7.78 15.14 -7.57
C LEU A 161 -8.64 16.12 -6.76
N ASP A 162 -8.03 17.02 -5.99
CA ASP A 162 -8.76 18.03 -5.21
C ASP A 162 -9.69 18.84 -6.13
N LYS A 163 -9.13 19.44 -7.19
CA LYS A 163 -9.87 20.25 -8.15
C LYS A 163 -10.97 19.47 -8.87
N ALA A 164 -10.65 18.28 -9.37
CA ALA A 164 -11.62 17.44 -10.05
C ALA A 164 -12.76 16.98 -9.11
N SER A 165 -12.46 16.78 -7.83
CA SER A 165 -13.45 16.42 -6.80
C SER A 165 -14.38 17.60 -6.48
N GLU A 166 -13.86 18.81 -6.39
CA GLU A 166 -14.66 20.02 -6.23
C GLU A 166 -15.61 20.20 -7.41
N ASP A 167 -15.11 20.08 -8.64
CA ASP A 167 -15.89 20.19 -9.86
C ASP A 167 -17.00 19.12 -9.94
N ALA A 168 -16.69 17.89 -9.56
CA ALA A 168 -17.65 16.79 -9.53
C ALA A 168 -18.76 17.05 -8.49
N VAL A 169 -18.43 17.50 -7.28
CA VAL A 169 -19.44 17.88 -6.28
C VAL A 169 -20.30 19.03 -6.79
N ALA A 170 -19.72 20.07 -7.40
CA ALA A 170 -20.46 21.23 -7.92
C ALA A 170 -21.46 20.83 -9.03
N GLN A 171 -21.13 19.82 -9.83
CA GLN A 171 -22.02 19.27 -10.87
C GLN A 171 -23.08 18.32 -10.34
N SER A 172 -22.94 17.79 -9.13
CA SER A 172 -23.91 16.90 -8.51
C SER A 172 -25.24 17.61 -8.21
N ARG A 173 -26.31 16.84 -8.00
CA ARG A 173 -27.66 17.39 -7.68
C ARG A 173 -28.28 16.54 -6.59
N PHE A 174 -28.95 17.22 -5.67
CA PHE A 174 -29.59 16.63 -4.51
C PHE A 174 -31.10 16.98 -4.51
N ALA A 175 -31.87 16.28 -3.69
CA ALA A 175 -33.23 16.64 -3.42
C ALA A 175 -33.31 18.08 -2.87
N LYS A 176 -34.40 18.77 -3.16
CA LYS A 176 -34.67 20.15 -2.69
C LYS A 176 -34.67 20.20 -1.14
N GLY A 177 -34.12 21.26 -0.63
CA GLY A 177 -34.02 21.54 0.81
C GLY A 177 -32.58 21.93 1.20
N PRO A 178 -32.40 23.04 1.93
CA PRO A 178 -31.10 23.51 2.31
C PRO A 178 -30.41 22.55 3.30
N LYS A 179 -29.10 22.32 3.13
CA LYS A 179 -28.24 21.57 4.04
C LYS A 179 -26.91 22.26 4.22
N GLN A 180 -26.32 22.14 5.41
CA GLN A 180 -25.05 22.75 5.74
C GLN A 180 -23.98 21.72 6.14
N GLY A 181 -22.73 21.99 5.77
CA GLY A 181 -21.58 21.21 6.21
C GLY A 181 -21.57 19.78 5.72
N CYS A 182 -22.10 19.52 4.52
CA CYS A 182 -22.04 18.19 3.92
C CYS A 182 -20.62 17.80 3.55
N LEU A 183 -20.32 16.53 3.67
CA LEU A 183 -19.03 15.95 3.29
C LEU A 183 -19.24 14.84 2.27
N TYR A 184 -18.36 14.82 1.26
CA TYR A 184 -18.27 13.73 0.32
C TYR A 184 -16.82 13.54 -0.11
N HIS A 185 -16.37 12.30 -0.25
CA HIS A 185 -14.98 12.00 -0.63
C HIS A 185 -14.91 11.28 -1.97
N TYR A 186 -13.82 11.55 -2.68
CA TYR A 186 -13.37 10.76 -3.81
C TYR A 186 -11.97 10.23 -3.53
N TRP A 187 -11.68 9.06 -4.02
CA TRP A 187 -10.37 8.45 -3.88
C TRP A 187 -9.98 7.70 -5.16
N ARG A 188 -8.70 7.48 -5.32
CA ARG A 188 -8.17 6.67 -6.41
C ARG A 188 -7.02 5.81 -5.91
N ARG A 189 -6.84 4.64 -6.53
CA ARG A 189 -5.67 3.80 -6.29
C ARG A 189 -4.40 4.54 -6.67
N GLY A 190 -3.28 4.13 -6.07
CA GLY A 190 -1.95 4.58 -6.46
C GLY A 190 -1.60 4.18 -7.89
N GLY A 191 -0.62 4.85 -8.46
CA GLY A 191 0.05 4.33 -9.65
C GLY A 191 1.03 3.22 -9.25
N THR A 192 1.26 2.28 -10.14
CA THR A 192 2.23 1.21 -9.91
C THR A 192 3.63 1.79 -9.68
N LEU A 193 4.22 1.41 -8.56
CA LEU A 193 5.63 1.62 -8.29
C LEU A 193 6.39 0.39 -8.77
N ALA A 194 6.98 0.48 -9.95
CA ALA A 194 7.69 -0.61 -10.59
C ALA A 194 8.78 -1.21 -9.71
N ALA A 195 9.00 -2.51 -9.82
CA ALA A 195 10.10 -3.19 -9.15
C ALA A 195 11.44 -2.51 -9.49
N PRO A 196 12.38 -2.41 -8.55
CA PRO A 196 13.72 -1.93 -8.87
C PRO A 196 14.44 -2.91 -9.79
N GLU A 197 15.39 -2.40 -10.57
CA GLU A 197 16.27 -3.25 -11.35
C GLU A 197 17.08 -4.18 -10.42
N GLY A 198 17.25 -5.41 -10.84
CA GLY A 198 18.05 -6.41 -10.12
C GLY A 198 19.18 -6.89 -11.01
N ARG A 199 20.22 -7.44 -10.40
CA ARG A 199 21.27 -8.12 -11.15
C ARG A 199 20.71 -9.34 -11.88
N GLU A 200 21.44 -9.81 -12.89
CA GLU A 200 21.15 -11.07 -13.55
C GLU A 200 21.22 -12.24 -12.57
N LEU A 201 20.39 -13.27 -12.79
CA LEU A 201 20.23 -14.37 -11.85
C LEU A 201 21.55 -15.10 -11.57
N ASP A 202 22.42 -15.18 -12.58
CA ASP A 202 23.72 -15.86 -12.46
C ASP A 202 24.66 -15.16 -11.47
N ALA A 203 24.51 -13.85 -11.24
CA ALA A 203 25.29 -13.12 -10.24
C ALA A 203 24.98 -13.54 -8.78
N TYR A 204 23.93 -14.32 -8.57
CA TYR A 204 23.52 -14.84 -7.25
C TYR A 204 23.85 -16.31 -7.06
N ARG A 205 24.44 -16.98 -8.06
CA ARG A 205 24.84 -18.39 -7.95
C ARG A 205 26.09 -18.53 -7.11
N SER A 206 26.10 -19.54 -6.25
CA SER A 206 27.30 -19.94 -5.53
C SER A 206 28.22 -20.80 -6.41
N GLU A 207 29.54 -20.64 -6.27
CA GLU A 207 30.54 -21.47 -6.94
C GLU A 207 30.47 -22.91 -6.48
N ASP A 208 30.11 -23.15 -5.22
CA ASP A 208 30.03 -24.48 -4.60
C ASP A 208 28.77 -25.28 -4.98
N GLY A 209 27.87 -24.70 -5.78
CA GLY A 209 26.61 -25.33 -6.20
C GLY A 209 26.75 -26.20 -7.45
N ASN A 210 26.02 -27.32 -7.48
CA ASN A 210 25.94 -28.20 -8.66
C ASN A 210 24.69 -27.96 -9.52
N CYS A 211 23.82 -26.99 -9.15
CA CYS A 211 22.56 -26.65 -9.84
C CYS A 211 22.81 -25.57 -10.91
N ARG A 212 23.24 -25.99 -12.09
CA ARG A 212 23.61 -25.08 -13.20
C ARG A 212 22.49 -24.81 -14.20
N GLN A 213 21.40 -25.58 -14.14
CA GLN A 213 20.30 -25.50 -15.10
C GLN A 213 19.07 -24.83 -14.48
N SER A 214 18.16 -24.37 -15.35
CA SER A 214 16.81 -23.96 -14.93
C SER A 214 16.04 -25.17 -14.39
N VAL A 215 15.34 -24.97 -13.28
CA VAL A 215 14.55 -26.03 -12.64
C VAL A 215 13.18 -26.11 -13.28
N GLU A 216 12.81 -27.32 -13.78
CA GLU A 216 11.45 -27.60 -14.25
C GLU A 216 10.58 -28.02 -13.08
N TRP A 217 9.51 -27.25 -12.83
CA TRP A 217 8.59 -27.49 -11.72
C TRP A 217 7.47 -28.42 -12.12
N LYS A 218 7.31 -29.53 -11.38
CA LYS A 218 6.13 -30.40 -11.48
C LYS A 218 4.92 -29.77 -10.78
N TYR A 219 5.15 -29.11 -9.66
CA TYR A 219 4.13 -28.37 -8.91
C TYR A 219 4.65 -26.97 -8.58
N GLN A 220 3.83 -25.99 -8.90
CA GLN A 220 4.09 -24.58 -8.61
C GLN A 220 2.82 -23.95 -8.07
N PRO A 221 2.80 -23.54 -6.78
CA PRO A 221 1.65 -22.88 -6.18
C PRO A 221 1.44 -21.49 -6.77
N ALA A 222 0.25 -20.93 -6.56
CA ALA A 222 -0.04 -19.54 -6.90
C ALA A 222 0.88 -18.59 -6.13
N LEU A 223 1.21 -17.46 -6.75
CA LEU A 223 2.02 -16.41 -6.13
C LEU A 223 1.23 -15.76 -4.97
N VAL A 224 1.82 -15.78 -3.77
CA VAL A 224 1.29 -15.07 -2.61
C VAL A 224 2.00 -13.73 -2.50
N TYR A 225 1.31 -12.67 -2.85
CA TYR A 225 1.82 -11.31 -2.82
C TYR A 225 1.81 -10.77 -1.38
N PRO A 226 2.85 -10.04 -0.91
CA PRO A 226 2.79 -9.34 0.38
C PRO A 226 1.66 -8.29 0.36
N ASP A 227 0.58 -8.52 1.11
CA ASP A 227 -0.68 -7.77 1.02
C ASP A 227 -0.53 -6.25 1.13
N ASN A 228 0.34 -5.79 2.03
CA ASN A 228 0.51 -4.34 2.25
C ASN A 228 1.21 -3.65 1.07
N PHE A 229 2.10 -4.36 0.37
CA PHE A 229 2.71 -3.88 -0.87
C PHE A 229 1.71 -3.94 -2.02
N ARG A 230 0.90 -5.01 -2.11
CA ARG A 230 -0.16 -5.14 -3.10
C ARG A 230 -1.19 -4.01 -3.00
N ARG A 231 -1.61 -3.65 -1.78
CA ARG A 231 -2.56 -2.53 -1.54
C ARG A 231 -2.05 -1.18 -2.00
N ARG A 232 -0.74 -1.01 -2.08
CA ARG A 232 -0.06 0.21 -2.54
C ARG A 232 0.41 0.15 -3.98
N ASP A 233 0.09 -0.92 -4.70
CA ASP A 233 0.55 -1.16 -6.07
C ASP A 233 2.08 -1.08 -6.20
N ILE A 234 2.82 -1.65 -5.22
CA ILE A 234 4.29 -1.67 -5.19
C ILE A 234 4.78 -3.05 -5.63
N GLU A 235 5.49 -3.08 -6.76
CA GLU A 235 6.12 -4.28 -7.30
C GLU A 235 7.47 -4.55 -6.65
N GLY A 236 7.90 -5.81 -6.74
CA GLY A 236 9.17 -6.24 -6.18
C GLY A 236 9.66 -7.56 -6.76
N TRP A 237 10.78 -8.01 -6.24
CA TRP A 237 11.35 -9.31 -6.59
C TRP A 237 12.14 -9.88 -5.43
N ALA A 238 12.37 -11.21 -5.48
CA ALA A 238 13.28 -11.88 -4.57
C ALA A 238 14.08 -12.96 -5.30
N VAL A 239 15.29 -13.20 -4.85
CA VAL A 239 16.13 -14.34 -5.26
C VAL A 239 16.25 -15.28 -4.08
N ILE A 240 15.89 -16.54 -4.30
CA ILE A 240 15.92 -17.61 -3.32
C ILE A 240 16.96 -18.64 -3.75
N SER A 241 17.91 -18.99 -2.87
CA SER A 241 18.75 -20.17 -3.01
C SER A 241 18.07 -21.36 -2.31
N PHE A 242 18.19 -22.56 -2.84
CA PHE A 242 17.56 -23.75 -2.29
C PHE A 242 18.27 -25.03 -2.78
N ASP A 243 17.99 -26.13 -2.11
CA ASP A 243 18.44 -27.45 -2.50
C ASP A 243 17.27 -28.28 -3.03
N LEU A 244 17.54 -29.22 -3.93
CA LEU A 244 16.61 -30.20 -4.43
C LEU A 244 17.03 -31.59 -4.02
N ALA A 245 16.17 -32.29 -3.30
CA ALA A 245 16.36 -33.69 -2.99
C ALA A 245 16.13 -34.58 -4.23
N PRO A 246 16.73 -35.79 -4.32
CA PRO A 246 16.55 -36.69 -5.45
C PRO A 246 15.09 -37.06 -5.73
N TRP A 247 14.22 -37.04 -4.71
CA TRP A 247 12.77 -37.30 -4.86
C TRP A 247 11.96 -36.06 -5.26
N GLY A 248 12.62 -34.93 -5.50
CA GLY A 248 12.02 -33.70 -6.04
C GLY A 248 11.52 -32.70 -5.01
N ALA A 249 11.75 -32.91 -3.72
CA ALA A 249 11.39 -31.94 -2.68
C ALA A 249 12.43 -30.80 -2.59
N VAL A 250 11.94 -29.59 -2.29
CA VAL A 250 12.78 -28.43 -2.01
C VAL A 250 13.16 -28.38 -0.54
N GLY A 251 14.42 -28.09 -0.24
CA GLY A 251 14.94 -27.87 1.10
C GLY A 251 15.89 -26.69 1.17
N ASN A 252 16.33 -26.33 2.38
CA ASN A 252 17.35 -25.30 2.66
C ASN A 252 17.10 -23.94 1.95
N ALA A 253 15.83 -23.57 1.73
CA ALA A 253 15.50 -22.32 1.05
C ALA A 253 15.91 -21.10 1.88
N LYS A 254 16.72 -20.22 1.28
CA LYS A 254 17.25 -18.99 1.89
C LYS A 254 17.01 -17.79 0.95
N VAL A 255 16.67 -16.66 1.53
CA VAL A 255 16.61 -15.39 0.79
C VAL A 255 18.05 -14.91 0.54
N VAL A 256 18.41 -14.76 -0.74
CA VAL A 256 19.71 -14.22 -1.17
C VAL A 256 19.62 -12.72 -1.37
N ALA A 257 18.53 -12.27 -1.98
CA ALA A 257 18.24 -10.85 -2.19
C ALA A 257 16.73 -10.65 -2.30
N ALA A 258 16.23 -9.49 -1.89
CA ALA A 258 14.83 -9.10 -2.04
C ALA A 258 14.71 -7.59 -2.12
N GLU A 259 13.93 -7.10 -3.08
CA GLU A 259 13.69 -5.68 -3.30
C GLU A 259 12.21 -5.39 -3.60
N PRO A 260 11.71 -4.22 -3.17
CA PRO A 260 12.37 -3.18 -2.37
C PRO A 260 12.49 -3.50 -0.88
N ALA A 261 11.92 -4.64 -0.42
CA ALA A 261 11.84 -4.96 1.01
C ALA A 261 11.93 -6.47 1.28
N ALA A 262 12.35 -6.82 2.50
CA ALA A 262 12.57 -8.20 2.94
C ALA A 262 11.28 -9.06 2.88
N GLU A 263 10.09 -8.47 2.98
CA GLU A 263 8.80 -9.16 2.91
C GLU A 263 8.60 -9.90 1.58
N PHE A 264 9.15 -9.39 0.48
CA PHE A 264 9.13 -10.08 -0.81
C PHE A 264 9.98 -11.35 -0.77
N GLY A 265 11.10 -11.28 -0.06
CA GLY A 265 11.99 -12.44 0.16
C GLY A 265 11.32 -13.54 0.97
N GLU A 266 10.71 -13.19 2.09
CA GLU A 266 10.04 -14.17 2.93
C GLU A 266 8.82 -14.81 2.22
N ALA A 267 8.01 -14.02 1.52
CA ALA A 267 6.91 -14.55 0.73
C ALA A 267 7.41 -15.50 -0.38
N ALA A 268 8.48 -15.15 -1.08
CA ALA A 268 9.08 -15.99 -2.10
C ALA A 268 9.66 -17.28 -1.51
N ARG A 269 10.35 -17.21 -0.36
CA ARG A 269 10.91 -18.38 0.34
C ARG A 269 9.83 -19.40 0.70
N GLN A 270 8.69 -18.93 1.22
CA GLN A 270 7.55 -19.79 1.55
C GLN A 270 6.99 -20.47 0.29
N ILE A 271 6.83 -19.74 -0.81
CA ILE A 271 6.36 -20.31 -2.07
C ILE A 271 7.34 -21.36 -2.61
N VAL A 272 8.64 -21.08 -2.61
CA VAL A 272 9.67 -21.99 -3.14
C VAL A 272 9.71 -23.28 -2.34
N LEU A 273 9.56 -23.25 -1.01
CA LEU A 273 9.51 -24.44 -0.15
C LEU A 273 8.33 -25.38 -0.46
N THR A 274 7.26 -24.88 -1.04
CA THR A 274 6.08 -25.70 -1.40
C THR A 274 6.11 -26.21 -2.83
N ARG A 275 7.13 -25.86 -3.63
CA ARG A 275 7.32 -26.38 -4.99
C ARG A 275 7.91 -27.78 -4.98
N SER A 276 7.72 -28.50 -6.06
CA SER A 276 8.36 -29.79 -6.28
C SER A 276 8.74 -30.01 -7.74
N THR A 277 9.77 -30.86 -7.95
CA THR A 277 10.20 -31.30 -9.27
C THR A 277 9.88 -32.78 -9.49
N ALA A 278 10.09 -33.28 -10.68
CA ALA A 278 10.15 -34.73 -10.91
C ALA A 278 11.38 -35.32 -10.16
N PRO A 279 11.30 -36.58 -9.70
CA PRO A 279 12.47 -37.26 -9.12
C PRO A 279 13.63 -37.29 -10.11
N SER A 280 14.83 -37.19 -9.60
CA SER A 280 16.11 -37.24 -10.33
C SER A 280 17.09 -38.29 -9.74
N LYS A 281 18.12 -38.67 -10.49
CA LYS A 281 19.10 -39.60 -10.03
C LYS A 281 19.94 -39.09 -8.86
N GLN A 282 20.07 -37.79 -8.74
CA GLN A 282 20.87 -37.12 -7.71
C GLN A 282 20.21 -35.84 -7.24
N GLY A 283 20.54 -35.36 -6.04
CA GLY A 283 20.12 -34.07 -5.57
C GLY A 283 20.93 -32.94 -6.19
N PHE A 284 20.39 -31.72 -6.05
CA PHE A 284 21.07 -30.50 -6.46
C PHE A 284 21.17 -29.54 -5.27
N SER A 285 22.31 -28.86 -5.16
CA SER A 285 22.58 -27.89 -4.12
C SER A 285 22.78 -26.48 -4.70
N ASN A 286 22.41 -25.48 -3.91
CA ASN A 286 22.56 -24.06 -4.26
C ASN A 286 21.90 -23.70 -5.60
N CYS A 287 20.74 -24.27 -5.90
CA CYS A 287 19.87 -23.76 -6.97
C CYS A 287 19.43 -22.35 -6.64
N VAL A 288 19.23 -21.50 -7.64
CA VAL A 288 18.69 -20.16 -7.45
C VAL A 288 17.48 -19.93 -8.35
N ILE A 289 16.50 -19.19 -7.83
CA ILE A 289 15.33 -18.76 -8.59
C ILE A 289 15.02 -17.31 -8.26
N LYS A 290 14.61 -16.53 -9.28
CA LYS A 290 14.06 -15.19 -9.10
C LYS A 290 12.53 -15.27 -9.15
N VAL A 291 11.89 -14.78 -8.11
CA VAL A 291 10.42 -14.63 -8.02
C VAL A 291 10.10 -13.18 -8.25
N LEU A 292 9.27 -12.90 -9.25
CA LEU A 292 8.83 -11.54 -9.61
C LEU A 292 7.42 -11.31 -9.07
N TYR A 293 7.21 -10.15 -8.47
CA TYR A 293 5.94 -9.66 -7.99
C TYR A 293 5.56 -8.44 -8.84
N ALA A 294 4.82 -8.69 -9.92
CA ALA A 294 4.32 -7.66 -10.82
C ALA A 294 2.81 -7.50 -10.67
N MET A 295 2.34 -6.27 -10.84
CA MET A 295 0.90 -6.00 -10.93
C MET A 295 0.41 -6.43 -12.30
N SER A 296 -0.63 -7.27 -12.35
CA SER A 296 -1.27 -7.63 -13.61
C SER A 296 -2.11 -6.46 -14.12
N ALA A 297 -2.19 -6.31 -15.45
CA ALA A 297 -3.07 -5.31 -16.07
C ALA A 297 -4.57 -5.51 -15.71
N GLN A 298 -4.93 -6.67 -15.14
CA GLN A 298 -6.29 -7.00 -14.70
C GLN A 298 -6.62 -6.46 -13.29
N ASP A 299 -5.62 -6.03 -12.52
CA ASP A 299 -5.84 -5.26 -11.28
C ASP A 299 -6.18 -3.78 -11.58
N GLY A 300 -6.70 -3.53 -12.77
CA GLY A 300 -7.04 -2.26 -13.39
C GLY A 300 -8.00 -1.37 -12.60
N PRO A 301 -8.30 -0.14 -13.12
CA PRO A 301 -8.71 0.99 -12.33
C PRO A 301 -10.08 0.82 -11.68
N ALA A 302 -10.11 1.22 -10.41
CA ALA A 302 -11.27 1.72 -9.68
C ALA A 302 -12.56 0.89 -9.77
N SER A 303 -12.76 0.01 -8.83
CA SER A 303 -14.13 -0.26 -8.39
C SER A 303 -14.72 1.07 -7.87
N VAL A 304 -15.62 1.65 -8.63
CA VAL A 304 -16.51 2.70 -8.17
C VAL A 304 -17.32 2.08 -7.03
N ASN A 305 -17.11 2.50 -5.80
CA ASN A 305 -17.98 2.13 -4.71
C ASN A 305 -19.38 2.68 -5.03
N THR A 306 -20.27 1.79 -5.40
CA THR A 306 -21.73 2.00 -5.41
C THR A 306 -22.26 1.56 -4.05
N ASP A 307 -22.20 2.45 -3.05
CA ASP A 307 -22.98 2.34 -1.82
C ASP A 307 -23.41 3.74 -1.37
#